data_a4f7337628b25bcdc4f150ebc76b7d6c
#
_entry.id   a4f7337628b25bcdc4f150ebc76b7d6c
#
_cell.length_a   1.000
_cell.length_b   1.000
_cell.length_c   1.000
_cell.angle_alpha   90.00
_cell.angle_beta   90.00
_cell.angle_gamma   90.00
#
_symmetry.space_group_name_H-M   'P 1'
#
loop_
_entity.id
_entity.type
_entity.pdbx_description
1 polymer ?
#
loop_
_entity_poly.entity_id
_entity_poly.type
_entity_poly.pdbx_seq_one_letter_code
_entity_poly.pdbx_strand_id
1 'polypeptide(L)'
;MAKLRRSTTIVSLFVGVLAVSQIVWAQERAPILEKVAKTYGLDSWDKVEAIRYTWTGEIPGVFKLSRTWEWEPKTNQVTYEGKDKDGKPVKVTYKRSELSSQPDMVKNEVDPGFINDNYWALFPLHAYWDKSASVIDQGMFNLPQGGGTAELVPVKYPADSGYTPGDTWDLYVGKDNRVVYFVYHRGGAKPPSRVLATWAGYKKAGPLLFSTEHRGSADGKPFHLVISDVAVKLTGSDAWIKAQ
;
A
#
# COMPACT_ATOMS: atom_id res chain seq x y z
N MET A 1 32.65 84.89 4.51
CA MET A 1 32.34 83.61 5.26
C MET A 1 31.08 83.01 4.69
N ALA A 2 31.20 82.02 3.81
CA ALA A 2 30.13 81.35 3.13
C ALA A 2 29.84 79.96 3.83
N LYS A 3 28.59 79.84 4.33
CA LYS A 3 28.14 78.58 4.95
C LYS A 3 27.64 77.63 3.88
N LEU A 4 28.33 76.52 3.71
CA LEU A 4 27.94 75.36 2.85
C LEU A 4 26.81 74.57 3.55
N ARG A 5 25.62 74.53 2.95
CA ARG A 5 24.55 73.59 3.38
C ARG A 5 24.76 72.25 2.65
N ARG A 6 24.96 71.18 3.43
CA ARG A 6 24.97 69.81 2.93
C ARG A 6 23.50 69.29 2.88
N SER A 7 23.00 68.98 1.68
CA SER A 7 21.75 68.24 1.49
C SER A 7 22.01 66.77 1.58
N THR A 8 21.36 66.07 2.52
CA THR A 8 21.41 64.64 2.68
C THR A 8 20.21 64.05 1.92
N THR A 9 20.48 63.37 0.79
CA THR A 9 19.45 62.67 0.04
C THR A 9 19.29 61.24 0.63
N ILE A 10 18.12 60.97 1.20
CA ILE A 10 17.74 59.62 1.67
C ILE A 10 17.18 58.86 0.49
N VAL A 11 17.93 57.82 0.06
CA VAL A 11 17.46 56.85 -0.96
C VAL A 11 16.73 55.72 -0.20
N SER A 12 15.41 55.72 -0.28
CA SER A 12 14.58 54.63 0.26
C SER A 12 14.59 53.46 -0.73
N LEU A 13 15.25 52.38 -0.36
CA LEU A 13 15.25 51.13 -1.09
C LEU A 13 13.96 50.36 -0.77
N PHE A 14 13.00 50.32 -1.69
CA PHE A 14 11.83 49.45 -1.62
C PHE A 14 12.26 48.02 -2.03
N VAL A 15 12.41 47.14 -1.04
CA VAL A 15 12.55 45.70 -1.29
C VAL A 15 11.14 45.13 -1.45
N GLY A 16 10.76 44.94 -2.73
CA GLY A 16 9.52 44.21 -3.05
C GLY A 16 9.70 42.73 -2.80
N VAL A 17 9.09 42.21 -1.76
CA VAL A 17 8.98 40.75 -1.52
C VAL A 17 7.96 40.18 -2.52
N LEU A 18 8.43 39.58 -3.60
CA LEU A 18 7.61 38.76 -4.47
C LEU A 18 7.27 37.46 -3.73
N ALA A 19 6.08 37.40 -3.14
CA ALA A 19 5.52 36.17 -2.64
C ALA A 19 5.18 35.26 -3.83
N VAL A 20 6.09 34.33 -4.16
CA VAL A 20 5.81 33.26 -5.12
C VAL A 20 4.88 32.26 -4.41
N SER A 21 3.57 32.40 -4.64
CA SER A 21 2.59 31.40 -4.25
C SER A 21 2.90 30.14 -5.07
N GLN A 22 3.50 29.15 -4.43
CA GLN A 22 3.59 27.80 -5.01
C GLN A 22 2.18 27.23 -5.05
N ILE A 23 1.57 27.23 -6.23
CA ILE A 23 0.35 26.47 -6.49
C ILE A 23 0.79 25.00 -6.43
N VAL A 24 0.59 24.35 -5.29
CA VAL A 24 0.68 22.90 -5.16
C VAL A 24 -0.51 22.36 -5.96
N TRP A 25 -0.28 21.97 -7.20
CA TRP A 25 -1.25 21.18 -7.95
C TRP A 25 -1.45 19.89 -7.18
N ALA A 26 -2.64 19.68 -6.62
CA ALA A 26 -3.02 18.35 -6.17
C ALA A 26 -2.87 17.44 -7.38
N GLN A 27 -1.96 16.47 -7.29
CA GLN A 27 -1.68 15.56 -8.40
C GLN A 27 -2.97 14.81 -8.71
N GLU A 28 -3.54 15.07 -9.88
CA GLU A 28 -4.76 14.43 -10.33
C GLU A 28 -4.48 12.93 -10.42
N ARG A 29 -5.20 12.15 -9.64
CA ARG A 29 -5.02 10.69 -9.61
C ARG A 29 -5.79 10.10 -10.79
N ALA A 30 -5.15 9.19 -11.53
CA ALA A 30 -5.76 8.56 -12.68
C ALA A 30 -7.14 7.97 -12.35
N PRO A 31 -8.21 8.31 -13.11
CA PRO A 31 -9.58 7.88 -12.80
C PRO A 31 -9.77 6.36 -12.72
N ILE A 32 -8.91 5.59 -13.41
CA ILE A 32 -8.91 4.13 -13.36
C ILE A 32 -8.71 3.60 -11.94
N LEU A 33 -7.94 4.30 -11.10
CA LEU A 33 -7.67 3.86 -9.74
C LEU A 33 -8.93 3.80 -8.88
N GLU A 34 -9.86 4.75 -9.05
CA GLU A 34 -11.14 4.72 -8.34
C GLU A 34 -12.00 3.54 -8.81
N LYS A 35 -12.04 3.28 -10.13
CA LYS A 35 -12.76 2.11 -10.68
C LYS A 35 -12.20 0.81 -10.13
N VAL A 36 -10.89 0.68 -10.06
CA VAL A 36 -10.21 -0.46 -9.44
C VAL A 36 -10.64 -0.57 -7.97
N ALA A 37 -10.46 0.47 -7.16
CA ALA A 37 -10.82 0.43 -5.74
C ALA A 37 -12.29 0.09 -5.49
N LYS A 38 -13.23 0.61 -6.30
CA LYS A 38 -14.65 0.24 -6.24
C LYS A 38 -14.89 -1.24 -6.55
N THR A 39 -14.17 -1.80 -7.52
CA THR A 39 -14.23 -3.23 -7.83
C THR A 39 -13.83 -4.09 -6.62
N TYR A 40 -12.89 -3.60 -5.80
CA TYR A 40 -12.44 -4.28 -4.58
C TYR A 40 -13.27 -3.96 -3.33
N GLY A 41 -14.33 -3.14 -3.45
CA GLY A 41 -15.32 -2.91 -2.40
C GLY A 41 -15.22 -1.56 -1.69
N LEU A 42 -14.55 -0.57 -2.29
CA LEU A 42 -14.41 0.79 -1.72
C LEU A 42 -15.75 1.36 -1.25
N ASP A 43 -16.81 1.25 -2.06
CA ASP A 43 -18.13 1.85 -1.79
C ASP A 43 -18.84 1.24 -0.55
N SER A 44 -18.33 0.14 -0.02
CA SER A 44 -18.87 -0.52 1.17
C SER A 44 -17.86 -0.62 2.30
N TRP A 45 -16.72 0.06 2.19
CA TRP A 45 -15.66 -0.01 3.17
C TRP A 45 -16.06 0.48 4.56
N ASP A 46 -16.91 1.48 4.64
CA ASP A 46 -17.48 2.03 5.89
C ASP A 46 -18.26 1.00 6.72
N LYS A 47 -18.79 -0.05 6.05
CA LYS A 47 -19.51 -1.16 6.68
C LYS A 47 -18.62 -2.26 7.22
N VAL A 48 -17.32 -2.23 6.90
CA VAL A 48 -16.35 -3.24 7.36
C VAL A 48 -16.02 -2.99 8.82
N GLU A 49 -16.27 -3.99 9.66
CA GLU A 49 -15.92 -4.02 11.08
C GLU A 49 -14.54 -4.62 11.29
N ALA A 50 -14.33 -5.83 10.73
CA ALA A 50 -13.06 -6.53 10.82
C ALA A 50 -12.79 -7.38 9.58
N ILE A 51 -11.53 -7.63 9.31
CA ILE A 51 -11.03 -8.51 8.26
C ILE A 51 -10.09 -9.52 8.89
N ARG A 52 -10.26 -10.80 8.56
CA ARG A 52 -9.34 -11.87 8.93
C ARG A 52 -8.78 -12.52 7.69
N TYR A 53 -7.49 -12.84 7.70
CA TYR A 53 -6.84 -13.60 6.63
C TYR A 53 -5.54 -14.24 7.12
N THR A 54 -5.10 -15.28 6.42
CA THR A 54 -3.78 -15.88 6.58
C THR A 54 -2.95 -15.56 5.33
N TRP A 55 -1.84 -14.88 5.52
CA TRP A 55 -0.84 -14.60 4.50
C TRP A 55 0.24 -15.68 4.55
N THR A 56 0.51 -16.33 3.42
CA THR A 56 1.58 -17.32 3.30
C THR A 56 2.43 -17.02 2.08
N GLY A 57 3.70 -16.67 2.31
CA GLY A 57 4.69 -16.41 1.27
C GLY A 57 5.77 -17.46 1.23
N GLU A 58 6.21 -17.83 0.02
CA GLU A 58 7.26 -18.83 -0.19
C GLU A 58 8.17 -18.43 -1.35
N ILE A 59 9.47 -18.49 -1.10
CA ILE A 59 10.54 -18.54 -2.12
C ILE A 59 11.34 -19.80 -1.82
N PRO A 60 11.23 -20.87 -2.64
CA PRO A 60 11.88 -22.16 -2.38
C PRO A 60 13.38 -21.99 -2.10
N GLY A 61 13.85 -22.64 -1.02
CA GLY A 61 15.24 -22.55 -0.59
C GLY A 61 15.67 -21.22 0.05
N VAL A 62 14.75 -20.25 0.22
CA VAL A 62 15.02 -18.96 0.85
C VAL A 62 14.17 -18.75 2.09
N PHE A 63 12.85 -18.79 1.95
CA PHE A 63 11.93 -18.71 3.07
C PHE A 63 10.58 -19.36 2.78
N LYS A 64 9.92 -19.77 3.86
CA LYS A 64 8.49 -20.06 3.89
C LYS A 64 7.93 -19.52 5.19
N LEU A 65 6.95 -18.65 5.10
CA LEU A 65 6.40 -17.94 6.25
C LEU A 65 4.88 -17.84 6.15
N SER A 66 4.20 -18.06 7.28
CA SER A 66 2.75 -17.94 7.37
C SER A 66 2.38 -17.11 8.60
N ARG A 67 1.46 -16.17 8.44
CA ARG A 67 0.97 -15.26 9.48
C ARG A 67 -0.52 -15.08 9.35
N THR A 68 -1.24 -15.17 10.46
CA THR A 68 -2.68 -14.92 10.50
C THR A 68 -2.95 -13.59 11.15
N TRP A 69 -3.79 -12.80 10.54
CA TRP A 69 -4.15 -11.46 10.94
C TRP A 69 -5.65 -11.33 11.13
N GLU A 70 -6.04 -10.60 12.17
CA GLU A 70 -7.36 -10.00 12.30
C GLU A 70 -7.17 -8.50 12.50
N TRP A 71 -7.80 -7.70 11.65
CA TRP A 71 -7.68 -6.26 11.67
C TRP A 71 -9.04 -5.60 11.74
N GLU A 72 -9.20 -4.67 12.67
CA GLU A 72 -10.34 -3.78 12.82
C GLU A 72 -9.99 -2.40 12.28
N PRO A 73 -10.38 -2.03 11.05
CA PRO A 73 -9.95 -0.77 10.44
C PRO A 73 -10.35 0.48 11.22
N LYS A 74 -11.53 0.46 11.86
CA LYS A 74 -12.08 1.62 12.59
C LYS A 74 -11.35 1.93 13.88
N THR A 75 -10.95 0.92 14.62
CA THR A 75 -10.20 1.05 15.88
C THR A 75 -8.70 1.00 15.69
N ASN A 76 -8.28 0.56 14.50
CA ASN A 76 -6.90 0.24 14.13
C ASN A 76 -6.26 -0.80 15.07
N GLN A 77 -7.09 -1.73 15.58
CA GLN A 77 -6.65 -2.86 16.37
C GLN A 77 -6.23 -4.00 15.45
N VAL A 78 -5.11 -4.61 15.78
CA VAL A 78 -4.54 -5.74 15.03
C VAL A 78 -4.33 -6.89 15.99
N THR A 79 -4.78 -8.09 15.61
CA THR A 79 -4.42 -9.35 16.25
C THR A 79 -3.54 -10.15 15.31
N TYR A 80 -2.39 -10.53 15.80
CA TYR A 80 -1.41 -11.40 15.14
C TYR A 80 -1.45 -12.80 15.73
N GLU A 81 -1.40 -13.81 14.88
CA GLU A 81 -1.16 -15.19 15.27
C GLU A 81 -0.16 -15.82 14.28
N GLY A 82 0.97 -16.30 14.82
CA GLY A 82 2.05 -16.82 14.00
C GLY A 82 3.22 -17.29 14.85
N LYS A 83 4.44 -17.02 14.38
CA LYS A 83 5.69 -17.36 15.08
C LYS A 83 6.56 -16.11 15.22
N ASP A 84 7.36 -16.07 16.28
CA ASP A 84 8.44 -15.09 16.43
C ASP A 84 9.67 -15.52 15.61
N LYS A 85 10.73 -14.69 15.66
CA LYS A 85 12.01 -14.98 14.99
C LYS A 85 12.68 -16.27 15.43
N ASP A 86 12.35 -16.75 16.65
CA ASP A 86 12.90 -17.99 17.22
C ASP A 86 12.01 -19.21 16.90
N GLY A 87 10.92 -19.02 16.11
CA GLY A 87 9.98 -20.05 15.71
C GLY A 87 8.94 -20.41 16.76
N LYS A 88 8.86 -19.69 17.89
CA LYS A 88 7.89 -19.94 18.96
C LYS A 88 6.52 -19.36 18.59
N PRO A 89 5.41 -20.07 18.91
CA PRO A 89 4.08 -19.54 18.69
C PRO A 89 3.86 -18.22 19.43
N VAL A 90 3.29 -17.25 18.73
CA VAL A 90 2.94 -15.94 19.28
C VAL A 90 1.51 -15.59 18.90
N LYS A 91 0.75 -15.11 19.90
CA LYS A 91 -0.53 -14.44 19.69
C LYS A 91 -0.52 -13.14 20.45
N VAL A 92 -0.73 -12.02 19.75
CA VAL A 92 -0.74 -10.68 20.35
C VAL A 92 -1.81 -9.81 19.70
N THR A 93 -2.48 -9.01 20.53
CA THR A 93 -3.42 -7.97 20.09
C THR A 93 -2.88 -6.62 20.51
N TYR A 94 -2.87 -5.64 19.62
CA TYR A 94 -2.40 -4.29 19.88
C TYR A 94 -3.16 -3.26 19.06
N LYS A 95 -3.17 -2.01 19.51
CA LYS A 95 -3.66 -0.87 18.74
C LYS A 95 -2.48 -0.15 18.10
N ARG A 96 -2.56 0.08 16.79
CA ARG A 96 -1.49 0.76 16.05
C ARG A 96 -1.34 2.23 16.46
N SER A 97 -2.41 2.87 16.95
CA SER A 97 -2.34 4.22 17.55
C SER A 97 -1.47 4.28 18.82
N GLU A 98 -1.22 3.14 19.46
CA GLU A 98 -0.43 3.00 20.68
C GLU A 98 0.89 2.25 20.44
N LEU A 99 1.36 2.21 19.18
CA LEU A 99 2.52 1.40 18.78
C LEU A 99 3.80 1.77 19.55
N SER A 100 4.00 3.05 19.84
CA SER A 100 5.19 3.51 20.58
C SER A 100 5.33 2.90 21.98
N SER A 101 4.21 2.55 22.63
CA SER A 101 4.16 1.93 23.96
C SER A 101 4.19 0.41 23.93
N GLN A 102 4.14 -0.22 22.76
CA GLN A 102 4.14 -1.66 22.62
C GLN A 102 5.53 -2.27 22.86
N PRO A 103 5.61 -3.56 23.21
CA PRO A 103 6.88 -4.28 23.30
C PRO A 103 7.68 -4.23 21.99
N ASP A 104 9.00 -4.35 22.10
CA ASP A 104 9.92 -4.28 20.94
C ASP A 104 9.59 -5.31 19.85
N MET A 105 9.18 -6.51 20.23
CA MET A 105 8.72 -7.54 19.28
C MET A 105 7.54 -7.05 18.44
N VAL A 106 6.57 -6.35 19.05
CA VAL A 106 5.42 -5.80 18.30
C VAL A 106 5.88 -4.68 17.37
N LYS A 107 6.71 -3.74 17.86
CA LYS A 107 7.19 -2.59 17.08
C LYS A 107 8.09 -2.99 15.91
N ASN A 108 8.96 -3.98 16.12
CA ASN A 108 10.06 -4.25 15.18
C ASN A 108 9.81 -5.49 14.30
N GLU A 109 8.86 -6.36 14.66
CA GLU A 109 8.60 -7.61 13.94
C GLU A 109 7.14 -7.73 13.51
N VAL A 110 6.18 -7.57 14.45
CA VAL A 110 4.76 -7.83 14.19
C VAL A 110 4.13 -6.72 13.34
N ASP A 111 4.23 -5.44 13.75
CA ASP A 111 3.61 -4.35 13.00
C ASP A 111 4.20 -4.15 11.60
N PRO A 112 5.52 -4.21 11.38
CA PRO A 112 6.08 -4.23 10.04
C PRO A 112 5.60 -5.42 9.19
N GLY A 113 5.44 -6.60 9.81
CA GLY A 113 4.84 -7.77 9.17
C GLY A 113 3.39 -7.55 8.78
N PHE A 114 2.59 -6.95 9.67
CA PHE A 114 1.21 -6.57 9.38
C PHE A 114 1.10 -5.62 8.19
N ILE A 115 1.91 -4.56 8.18
CA ILE A 115 1.91 -3.59 7.07
C ILE A 115 2.20 -4.29 5.75
N ASN A 116 3.29 -5.08 5.70
CA ASN A 116 3.65 -5.82 4.50
C ASN A 116 2.48 -6.70 4.01
N ASP A 117 1.93 -7.52 4.88
CA ASP A 117 0.92 -8.51 4.50
C ASP A 117 -0.43 -7.88 4.16
N ASN A 118 -0.77 -6.76 4.82
CA ASN A 118 -1.99 -6.02 4.56
C ASN A 118 -1.93 -5.31 3.20
N TYR A 119 -0.76 -4.80 2.80
CA TYR A 119 -0.55 -4.27 1.45
C TYR A 119 -0.71 -5.37 0.39
N TRP A 120 -0.18 -6.56 0.60
CA TRP A 120 -0.40 -7.68 -0.32
C TRP A 120 -1.88 -8.10 -0.39
N ALA A 121 -2.61 -8.08 0.71
CA ALA A 121 -4.01 -8.48 0.73
C ALA A 121 -4.97 -7.45 0.12
N LEU A 122 -4.68 -6.13 0.31
CA LEU A 122 -5.59 -5.03 0.03
C LEU A 122 -4.98 -3.93 -0.84
N PHE A 123 -3.91 -4.22 -1.60
CA PHE A 123 -3.18 -3.19 -2.35
C PHE A 123 -4.06 -2.31 -3.24
N PRO A 124 -5.06 -2.81 -3.97
CA PRO A 124 -5.94 -1.97 -4.79
C PRO A 124 -6.68 -0.88 -4.00
N LEU A 125 -6.99 -1.14 -2.72
CA LEU A 125 -7.57 -0.15 -1.81
C LEU A 125 -6.51 0.79 -1.23
N HIS A 126 -5.34 0.26 -0.83
CA HIS A 126 -4.20 1.09 -0.38
C HIS A 126 -3.77 2.09 -1.45
N ALA A 127 -3.63 1.67 -2.69
CA ALA A 127 -3.30 2.56 -3.80
C ALA A 127 -4.28 3.74 -3.92
N TYR A 128 -5.55 3.54 -3.59
CA TYR A 128 -6.57 4.61 -3.56
C TYR A 128 -6.48 5.48 -2.31
N TRP A 129 -6.25 4.89 -1.13
CA TRP A 129 -6.21 5.60 0.15
C TRP A 129 -4.94 6.43 0.33
N ASP A 130 -3.80 5.93 -0.13
CA ASP A 130 -2.49 6.55 0.05
C ASP A 130 -2.32 7.77 -0.85
N LYS A 131 -2.80 8.91 -0.37
CA LYS A 131 -2.83 10.17 -1.16
C LYS A 131 -1.45 10.72 -1.53
N SER A 132 -0.39 10.28 -0.85
CA SER A 132 0.99 10.63 -1.19
C SER A 132 1.53 9.89 -2.42
N ALA A 133 0.93 8.75 -2.79
CA ALA A 133 1.35 7.99 -3.95
C ALA A 133 0.97 8.70 -5.26
N SER A 134 1.91 8.75 -6.19
CA SER A 134 1.68 9.16 -7.58
C SER A 134 1.09 7.99 -8.35
N VAL A 135 0.00 8.23 -9.08
CA VAL A 135 -0.69 7.19 -9.87
C VAL A 135 -0.94 7.71 -11.28
N ILE A 136 -0.42 7.00 -12.26
CA ILE A 136 -0.49 7.36 -13.67
C ILE A 136 -1.17 6.21 -14.44
N ASP A 137 -2.02 6.52 -15.39
CA ASP A 137 -2.52 5.57 -16.38
C ASP A 137 -1.65 5.69 -17.62
N GLN A 138 -0.93 4.63 -17.96
CA GLN A 138 -0.06 4.58 -19.12
C GLN A 138 -0.73 3.95 -20.35
N GLY A 139 -2.00 3.52 -20.23
CA GLY A 139 -2.72 2.82 -21.28
C GLY A 139 -2.32 1.35 -21.40
N MET A 140 -2.57 0.79 -22.59
CA MET A 140 -2.41 -0.66 -22.84
C MET A 140 -0.97 -1.10 -23.03
N PHE A 141 -0.54 -2.09 -22.23
CA PHE A 141 0.77 -2.72 -22.28
C PHE A 141 0.67 -4.24 -22.36
N ASN A 142 1.68 -4.88 -22.92
CA ASN A 142 1.82 -6.34 -22.88
C ASN A 142 2.03 -6.79 -21.43
N LEU A 143 1.39 -7.91 -21.04
CA LEU A 143 1.64 -8.53 -19.75
C LEU A 143 3.10 -8.99 -19.64
N PRO A 144 3.73 -8.87 -18.46
CA PRO A 144 5.15 -9.12 -18.26
C PRO A 144 5.63 -10.54 -18.63
N GLN A 145 4.74 -11.51 -18.59
CA GLN A 145 5.02 -12.91 -18.98
C GLN A 145 4.32 -13.33 -20.28
N GLY A 146 3.78 -12.35 -21.03
CA GLY A 146 3.02 -12.63 -22.25
C GLY A 146 1.57 -13.05 -21.97
N GLY A 147 0.85 -13.49 -23.00
CA GLY A 147 -0.53 -13.98 -22.85
C GLY A 147 -1.61 -12.89 -22.94
N GLY A 148 -1.26 -11.65 -23.32
CA GLY A 148 -2.26 -10.59 -23.53
C GLY A 148 -1.77 -9.20 -23.17
N THR A 149 -2.73 -8.27 -23.12
CA THR A 149 -2.52 -6.86 -22.78
C THR A 149 -3.46 -6.44 -21.64
N ALA A 150 -3.03 -5.45 -20.86
CA ALA A 150 -3.82 -4.82 -19.81
C ALA A 150 -3.42 -3.35 -19.67
N GLU A 151 -4.21 -2.54 -19.00
CA GLU A 151 -3.86 -1.17 -18.68
C GLU A 151 -2.76 -1.15 -17.62
N LEU A 152 -1.64 -0.48 -17.91
CA LEU A 152 -0.54 -0.33 -16.98
C LEU A 152 -0.75 0.91 -16.11
N VAL A 153 -0.87 0.69 -14.80
CA VAL A 153 -1.14 1.73 -13.79
C VAL A 153 -0.04 1.71 -12.73
N PRO A 154 1.07 2.43 -12.94
CA PRO A 154 2.11 2.59 -11.94
C PRO A 154 1.61 3.38 -10.72
N VAL A 155 1.84 2.82 -9.53
CA VAL A 155 1.65 3.45 -8.23
C VAL A 155 3.01 3.65 -7.60
N LYS A 156 3.47 4.90 -7.48
CA LYS A 156 4.80 5.23 -7.01
C LYS A 156 4.74 6.00 -5.69
N TYR A 157 5.38 5.48 -4.67
CA TYR A 157 5.45 6.08 -3.35
C TYR A 157 6.63 7.06 -3.25
N PRO A 158 6.50 8.15 -2.48
CA PRO A 158 7.61 9.07 -2.23
C PRO A 158 8.73 8.37 -1.46
N ALA A 159 9.98 8.82 -1.71
CA ALA A 159 11.17 8.18 -1.13
C ALA A 159 11.41 8.49 0.35
N ASP A 160 10.73 9.50 0.88
CA ASP A 160 11.00 10.13 2.18
C ASP A 160 9.84 10.00 3.18
N SER A 161 8.76 9.31 2.80
CA SER A 161 7.56 9.23 3.65
C SER A 161 6.74 7.97 3.44
N GLY A 162 5.86 7.67 4.40
CA GLY A 162 4.94 6.54 4.37
C GLY A 162 5.54 5.23 4.87
N TYR A 163 4.79 4.15 4.69
CA TYR A 163 5.17 2.81 5.12
C TYR A 163 6.04 2.07 4.10
N THR A 164 6.03 2.51 2.84
CA THR A 164 6.72 1.87 1.72
C THR A 164 7.56 2.89 0.94
N PRO A 165 8.55 3.54 1.58
CA PRO A 165 9.29 4.65 0.98
C PRO A 165 10.01 4.25 -0.31
N GLY A 166 9.68 4.95 -1.41
CA GLY A 166 10.29 4.74 -2.71
C GLY A 166 9.83 3.50 -3.47
N ASP A 167 8.91 2.71 -2.91
CA ASP A 167 8.35 1.54 -3.58
C ASP A 167 7.53 1.95 -4.82
N THR A 168 7.55 1.08 -5.82
CA THR A 168 6.69 1.23 -7.00
C THR A 168 5.95 -0.07 -7.25
N TRP A 169 4.67 0.03 -7.57
CA TRP A 169 3.82 -1.08 -7.98
C TRP A 169 3.27 -0.79 -9.38
N ASP A 170 3.71 -1.54 -10.36
CA ASP A 170 3.17 -1.51 -11.70
C ASP A 170 1.97 -2.47 -11.75
N LEU A 171 0.76 -1.95 -11.67
CA LEU A 171 -0.45 -2.75 -11.76
C LEU A 171 -0.88 -2.92 -13.21
N TYR A 172 -1.16 -4.14 -13.61
CA TYR A 172 -1.78 -4.46 -14.89
C TYR A 172 -3.26 -4.72 -14.67
N VAL A 173 -4.11 -3.81 -15.14
CA VAL A 173 -5.55 -3.79 -14.87
C VAL A 173 -6.30 -4.31 -16.09
N GLY A 174 -7.09 -5.36 -15.89
CA GLY A 174 -7.95 -5.94 -16.90
C GLY A 174 -9.19 -5.09 -17.20
N LYS A 175 -9.93 -5.44 -18.25
CA LYS A 175 -11.14 -4.73 -18.73
C LYS A 175 -12.26 -4.67 -17.68
N ASP A 176 -12.25 -5.56 -16.70
CA ASP A 176 -13.20 -5.63 -15.58
C ASP A 176 -12.73 -4.86 -14.34
N ASN A 177 -11.71 -4.01 -14.49
CA ASN A 177 -11.04 -3.25 -13.44
C ASN A 177 -10.40 -4.12 -12.34
N ARG A 178 -10.14 -5.41 -12.60
CA ARG A 178 -9.36 -6.25 -11.71
C ARG A 178 -7.88 -6.17 -12.10
N VAL A 179 -7.01 -6.16 -11.10
CA VAL A 179 -5.58 -6.33 -11.34
C VAL A 179 -5.35 -7.77 -11.77
N VAL A 180 -4.71 -8.00 -12.89
CA VAL A 180 -4.42 -9.36 -13.40
C VAL A 180 -2.97 -9.75 -13.19
N TYR A 181 -2.09 -8.75 -13.06
CA TYR A 181 -0.65 -8.92 -12.88
C TYR A 181 -0.07 -7.70 -12.16
N PHE A 182 1.09 -7.87 -11.53
CA PHE A 182 1.82 -6.76 -10.96
C PHE A 182 3.33 -6.94 -11.07
N VAL A 183 4.05 -5.83 -11.04
CA VAL A 183 5.48 -5.79 -10.79
C VAL A 183 5.74 -4.85 -9.63
N TYR A 184 6.22 -5.42 -8.53
CA TYR A 184 6.65 -4.63 -7.37
C TYR A 184 8.14 -4.36 -7.45
N HIS A 185 8.52 -3.12 -7.24
CA HIS A 185 9.90 -2.67 -7.13
C HIS A 185 10.11 -2.07 -5.74
N ARG A 186 10.97 -2.69 -4.98
CA ARG A 186 11.32 -2.21 -3.65
C ARG A 186 12.16 -0.94 -3.74
N GLY A 187 11.74 0.13 -3.06
CA GLY A 187 12.48 1.37 -2.95
C GLY A 187 13.72 1.25 -2.09
N GLY A 188 14.74 2.08 -2.37
CA GLY A 188 15.94 2.20 -1.56
C GLY A 188 16.89 1.00 -1.55
N ALA A 189 16.54 -0.12 -2.16
CA ALA A 189 17.40 -1.30 -2.24
C ALA A 189 18.46 -1.18 -3.35
N LYS A 190 19.64 -1.78 -3.12
CA LYS A 190 20.70 -1.89 -4.14
C LYS A 190 21.24 -3.32 -4.15
N PRO A 191 21.05 -4.11 -5.24
CA PRO A 191 20.11 -3.86 -6.31
C PRO A 191 18.67 -3.82 -5.78
N PRO A 192 17.74 -3.11 -6.46
CA PRO A 192 16.35 -3.09 -6.05
C PRO A 192 15.74 -4.48 -6.17
N SER A 193 15.06 -4.95 -5.13
CA SER A 193 14.28 -6.18 -5.17
C SER A 193 13.08 -5.99 -6.07
N ARG A 194 12.80 -6.99 -6.90
CA ARG A 194 11.69 -7.01 -7.82
C ARG A 194 10.86 -8.27 -7.64
N VAL A 195 9.56 -8.10 -7.41
CA VAL A 195 8.60 -9.21 -7.43
C VAL A 195 7.65 -9.02 -8.59
N LEU A 196 7.51 -10.05 -9.38
CA LEU A 196 6.64 -10.13 -10.54
C LEU A 196 5.71 -11.31 -10.36
N ALA A 197 4.41 -11.10 -10.32
CA ALA A 197 3.47 -12.22 -10.17
C ALA A 197 2.08 -11.91 -10.72
N THR A 198 1.30 -12.96 -10.89
CA THR A 198 -0.13 -12.89 -11.16
C THR A 198 -0.87 -12.28 -9.97
N TRP A 199 -2.02 -11.70 -10.27
CA TRP A 199 -3.02 -11.31 -9.28
C TRP A 199 -4.29 -12.09 -9.62
N ALA A 200 -4.52 -13.21 -8.91
CA ALA A 200 -5.48 -14.23 -9.34
C ALA A 200 -6.21 -14.86 -8.14
N GLY A 201 -7.03 -15.89 -8.41
CA GLY A 201 -7.77 -16.61 -7.36
C GLY A 201 -8.80 -15.74 -6.67
N TYR A 202 -9.54 -14.94 -7.45
CA TYR A 202 -10.50 -13.99 -6.92
C TYR A 202 -11.63 -14.63 -6.13
N LYS A 203 -11.84 -14.14 -4.91
CA LYS A 203 -12.93 -14.54 -4.01
C LYS A 203 -13.56 -13.33 -3.36
N LYS A 204 -14.86 -13.43 -3.06
CA LYS A 204 -15.60 -12.40 -2.33
C LYS A 204 -15.83 -12.82 -0.88
N ALA A 205 -15.54 -11.91 0.06
CA ALA A 205 -15.97 -12.01 1.46
C ALA A 205 -16.84 -10.78 1.77
N GLY A 206 -18.13 -10.99 1.88
CA GLY A 206 -19.09 -9.88 1.96
C GLY A 206 -18.96 -8.93 0.75
N PRO A 207 -18.80 -7.60 0.98
CA PRO A 207 -18.66 -6.63 -0.10
C PRO A 207 -17.23 -6.56 -0.70
N LEU A 208 -16.24 -7.18 -0.07
CA LEU A 208 -14.85 -7.07 -0.48
C LEU A 208 -14.44 -8.17 -1.44
N LEU A 209 -13.64 -7.81 -2.43
CA LEU A 209 -12.99 -8.73 -3.37
C LEU A 209 -11.52 -8.89 -2.97
N PHE A 210 -11.07 -10.15 -2.89
CA PHE A 210 -9.68 -10.50 -2.61
C PHE A 210 -9.07 -11.28 -3.76
N SER A 211 -7.83 -10.99 -4.09
CA SER A 211 -7.00 -11.91 -4.83
C SER A 211 -6.30 -12.84 -3.84
N THR A 212 -6.44 -14.14 -4.04
CA THR A 212 -5.96 -15.13 -3.07
C THR A 212 -4.73 -15.92 -3.55
N GLU A 213 -4.28 -15.66 -4.77
CA GLU A 213 -3.21 -16.43 -5.40
C GLU A 213 -2.28 -15.54 -6.21
N HIS A 214 -0.98 -15.57 -5.92
CA HIS A 214 0.05 -14.82 -6.63
C HIS A 214 1.23 -15.74 -6.94
N ARG A 215 1.47 -16.03 -8.22
CA ARG A 215 2.57 -16.88 -8.69
C ARG A 215 3.45 -16.11 -9.66
N GLY A 216 4.76 -16.26 -9.48
CA GLY A 216 5.71 -15.59 -10.35
C GLY A 216 7.15 -15.72 -9.89
N SER A 217 7.89 -14.63 -9.85
CA SER A 217 9.28 -14.63 -9.41
C SER A 217 9.62 -13.42 -8.53
N ALA A 218 10.53 -13.64 -7.58
CA ALA A 218 11.18 -12.61 -6.77
C ALA A 218 12.68 -12.64 -7.08
N ASP A 219 13.21 -11.59 -7.70
CA ASP A 219 14.60 -11.49 -8.17
C ASP A 219 15.04 -12.74 -8.97
N GLY A 220 14.17 -13.21 -9.86
CA GLY A 220 14.39 -14.39 -10.71
C GLY A 220 14.14 -15.75 -10.04
N LYS A 221 13.91 -15.82 -8.73
CA LYS A 221 13.56 -17.06 -8.02
C LYS A 221 12.06 -17.28 -8.03
N PRO A 222 11.57 -18.53 -8.10
CA PRO A 222 10.14 -18.80 -7.98
C PRO A 222 9.54 -18.14 -6.73
N PHE A 223 8.40 -17.48 -6.90
CA PHE A 223 7.66 -16.82 -5.82
C PHE A 223 6.22 -17.29 -5.81
N HIS A 224 5.74 -17.63 -4.63
CA HIS A 224 4.35 -17.99 -4.42
C HIS A 224 3.83 -17.32 -3.15
N LEU A 225 2.69 -16.62 -3.28
CA LEU A 225 1.99 -16.02 -2.14
C LEU A 225 0.52 -16.41 -2.21
N VAL A 226 -0.01 -16.84 -1.07
CA VAL A 226 -1.41 -17.22 -0.90
C VAL A 226 -2.02 -16.40 0.23
N ILE A 227 -3.22 -15.88 -0.01
CA ILE A 227 -4.09 -15.28 1.00
C ILE A 227 -5.23 -16.27 1.25
N SER A 228 -5.21 -16.97 2.39
CA SER A 228 -6.21 -17.97 2.76
C SER A 228 -7.05 -17.53 3.96
N ASP A 229 -8.05 -18.33 4.30
CA ASP A 229 -8.93 -18.13 5.46
C ASP A 229 -9.58 -16.73 5.55
N VAL A 230 -9.77 -16.12 4.38
CA VAL A 230 -10.31 -14.77 4.28
C VAL A 230 -11.74 -14.75 4.78
N ALA A 231 -12.02 -13.84 5.71
CA ALA A 231 -13.36 -13.56 6.20
C ALA A 231 -13.51 -12.08 6.57
N VAL A 232 -14.71 -11.56 6.39
CA VAL A 232 -15.07 -10.17 6.72
C VAL A 232 -16.22 -10.15 7.70
N LYS A 233 -16.13 -9.30 8.71
CA LYS A 233 -17.20 -8.99 9.64
C LYS A 233 -17.73 -7.60 9.30
N LEU A 234 -19.04 -7.45 9.27
CA LEU A 234 -19.71 -6.18 8.98
C LEU A 234 -20.23 -5.53 10.25
N THR A 235 -20.26 -4.23 10.28
CA THR A 235 -20.80 -3.42 11.39
C THR A 235 -22.22 -3.86 11.73
N GLY A 236 -22.47 -4.12 13.02
CA GLY A 236 -23.77 -4.57 13.52
C GLY A 236 -24.04 -6.07 13.34
N SER A 237 -23.03 -6.85 12.96
CA SER A 237 -23.14 -8.32 12.84
C SER A 237 -21.96 -9.00 13.55
N ASP A 238 -22.26 -10.05 14.31
CA ASP A 238 -21.21 -10.90 14.91
C ASP A 238 -20.72 -12.01 13.98
N ALA A 239 -21.38 -12.18 12.83
CA ALA A 239 -21.07 -13.24 11.89
C ALA A 239 -19.89 -12.89 10.99
N TRP A 240 -18.99 -13.86 10.80
CA TRP A 240 -17.92 -13.80 9.80
C TRP A 240 -18.41 -14.34 8.46
N ILE A 241 -18.31 -13.52 7.42
CA ILE A 241 -18.60 -13.89 6.03
C ILE A 241 -17.32 -14.39 5.40
N LYS A 242 -17.20 -15.71 5.21
CA LYS A 242 -16.03 -16.33 4.59
C LYS A 242 -15.99 -16.08 3.10
N ALA A 243 -14.78 -15.97 2.56
CA ALA A 243 -14.56 -15.80 1.12
C ALA A 243 -14.93 -17.06 0.33
N GLN A 244 -15.64 -16.84 -0.78
CA GLN A 244 -16.08 -17.86 -1.73
C GLN A 244 -15.65 -17.52 -3.15
#